data_5e83381db067a9b21faeb30a6ac43973
#
_entry.id   5e83381db067a9b21faeb30a6ac43973
#
_cell.length_a   1.000
_cell.length_b   1.000
_cell.length_c   1.000
_cell.angle_alpha   90.00
_cell.angle_beta   90.00
_cell.angle_gamma   90.00
#
_symmetry.space_group_name_H-M   'P 1'
#
loop_
_entity.id
_entity.type
_entity.pdbx_description
1 polymer ?
#
loop_
_entity_poly.entity_id
_entity_poly.type
_entity_poly.pdbx_seq_one_letter_code
_entity_poly.pdbx_strand_id
1 'polypeptide(L)'
;MSRTSCKAEMRFTDVTALDDAMLSSADNQSFGNLELFKNNTQHKKHGTLELNNFLLDGTLELFPENPKDIAFWSSAKSLKDCSFKNNPAIMIAFTSAHSSSGLTLYFTEHYPTEVKITWYTVAGTKLDSKTFYPNSMIYTCHHLVQNYGKVKIEFVKTHFPCCYAKMQYILYGLYISWEDDLVQSASVTEEIDFTSGTLPINTADISIVDAENDFDIGNKDGAWRTVQKTQKIELTEMKDGVEIPAGTFYIDDFKFKKNVASFELIDTIGLMDKYTFYDGEIYKSRKAGKILESIFACAGVSKYEIAEEVYNIPLDGYLEIQTCREALQMVCFACGALADDSRSDTVRVYKPDRYVRYTVGTDRKFNGQTSISLDDYISGVSIERSVYTLEDKDSKIYNDYLPKGLSRITFSDPYLPTSVKVTGGTAKVVKTNYIEVEMSAAGTCTITGKKYTSSKITYQKDVPILEAGESEKVKKFGTCTMYNTEILKENAERLLSYYALRKKIDMKYLMDLERVGNWINIDSINGNTSTTLIEEQTIDLTGGFISKAKCRGYSIVVTDSYYTGTELYAGGGGII
;
A
#
# COMPACT_ATOMS: atom_id res chain seq x y z
N MET A 1 -11.07 16.12 26.61
CA MET A 1 -11.19 15.70 25.19
C MET A 1 -9.79 15.50 24.68
N SER A 2 -9.50 14.34 24.12
CA SER A 2 -8.20 14.12 23.45
C SER A 2 -8.08 15.07 22.27
N ARG A 3 -6.90 15.62 22.09
CA ARG A 3 -6.60 16.45 20.92
C ARG A 3 -6.24 15.51 19.77
N THR A 4 -6.95 15.64 18.67
CA THR A 4 -6.76 14.82 17.47
C THR A 4 -6.46 15.71 16.29
N SER A 5 -5.55 15.30 15.43
CA SER A 5 -5.24 15.96 14.16
C SER A 5 -4.78 14.95 13.12
N CYS A 6 -4.70 15.38 11.87
CA CYS A 6 -4.23 14.57 10.76
C CYS A 6 -2.91 15.14 10.23
N LYS A 7 -2.00 14.25 9.89
CA LYS A 7 -0.75 14.56 9.19
C LYS A 7 -0.74 13.82 7.86
N ALA A 8 -0.46 14.53 6.79
CA ALA A 8 -0.24 13.95 5.48
C ALA A 8 1.17 14.24 5.00
N GLU A 9 1.88 13.21 4.58
CA GLU A 9 3.25 13.31 4.12
C GLU A 9 3.36 12.83 2.67
N MET A 10 3.94 13.65 1.81
CA MET A 10 4.17 13.33 0.41
C MET A 10 5.65 13.47 0.07
N ARG A 11 6.18 12.45 -0.61
CA ARG A 11 7.58 12.43 -1.05
C ARG A 11 7.63 12.36 -2.57
N PHE A 12 8.15 13.41 -3.18
CA PHE A 12 8.44 13.47 -4.61
C PHE A 12 9.89 13.09 -4.83
N THR A 13 10.20 11.81 -4.94
CA THR A 13 11.58 11.32 -5.04
C THR A 13 11.88 10.74 -6.40
N ASP A 14 13.08 11.06 -6.88
CA ASP A 14 13.71 10.29 -7.96
C ASP A 14 14.42 9.07 -7.34
N VAL A 15 13.76 7.91 -7.38
CA VAL A 15 14.31 6.64 -6.87
C VAL A 15 15.56 6.25 -7.65
N THR A 16 15.59 6.56 -8.95
CA THR A 16 16.75 6.23 -9.81
C THR A 16 17.98 7.05 -9.44
N ALA A 17 17.80 8.29 -8.97
CA ALA A 17 18.89 9.11 -8.45
C ALA A 17 19.48 8.53 -7.14
N LEU A 18 18.66 7.93 -6.29
CA LEU A 18 19.14 7.29 -5.07
C LEU A 18 20.06 6.11 -5.36
N ASP A 19 19.67 5.26 -6.31
CA ASP A 19 20.45 4.08 -6.71
C ASP A 19 21.75 4.47 -7.45
N ASP A 20 21.69 5.52 -8.27
CA ASP A 20 22.83 6.03 -9.08
C ASP A 20 23.81 6.88 -8.26
N ALA A 21 23.43 7.36 -7.07
CA ALA A 21 24.23 8.30 -6.29
C ALA A 21 25.55 7.69 -5.79
N MET A 22 26.66 8.35 -6.11
CA MET A 22 28.00 8.11 -5.56
C MET A 22 28.42 9.27 -4.70
N LEU A 23 28.50 9.06 -3.38
CA LEU A 23 28.78 10.11 -2.40
C LEU A 23 30.26 10.12 -2.03
N SER A 24 30.83 11.32 -1.90
CA SER A 24 32.20 11.52 -1.45
C SER A 24 32.34 12.82 -0.67
N SER A 25 33.28 12.85 0.28
CA SER A 25 33.67 14.08 0.99
C SER A 25 35.09 13.93 1.50
N ALA A 26 35.92 14.95 1.27
CA ALA A 26 37.22 15.06 1.89
C ALA A 26 37.13 15.60 3.36
N ASP A 27 35.97 16.13 3.72
CA ASP A 27 35.73 16.80 5.00
C ASP A 27 34.99 15.90 6.01
N ASN A 28 34.75 14.60 5.68
CA ASN A 28 34.09 13.67 6.59
C ASN A 28 35.06 13.15 7.66
N GLN A 29 34.56 12.93 8.88
CA GLN A 29 35.32 12.24 9.93
C GLN A 29 35.63 10.80 9.51
N SER A 30 36.71 10.24 10.05
CA SER A 30 37.15 8.87 9.75
C SER A 30 36.10 7.80 10.15
N PHE A 31 35.24 8.11 11.08
CA PHE A 31 34.12 7.26 11.53
C PHE A 31 32.80 7.51 10.80
N GLY A 32 32.74 8.50 9.90
CA GLY A 32 31.54 8.77 9.09
C GLY A 32 31.46 7.84 7.88
N ASN A 33 30.25 7.38 7.57
CA ASN A 33 29.98 6.49 6.46
C ASN A 33 28.90 7.08 5.53
N LEU A 34 29.30 7.64 4.40
CA LEU A 34 28.39 8.28 3.46
C LEU A 34 27.41 7.31 2.77
N GLU A 35 27.68 6.00 2.74
CA GLU A 35 26.76 5.01 2.19
C GLU A 35 25.43 4.95 2.98
N LEU A 36 25.44 5.41 4.24
CA LEU A 36 24.20 5.51 5.04
C LEU A 36 23.20 6.51 4.46
N PHE A 37 23.61 7.43 3.59
CA PHE A 37 22.68 8.32 2.89
C PHE A 37 21.72 7.59 1.93
N LYS A 38 22.04 6.36 1.55
CA LYS A 38 21.17 5.50 0.73
C LYS A 38 20.07 4.80 1.54
N ASN A 39 20.23 4.73 2.84
CA ASN A 39 19.33 4.02 3.74
C ASN A 39 18.60 5.02 4.64
N ASN A 40 17.29 5.19 4.46
CA ASN A 40 16.45 5.99 5.36
C ASN A 40 16.21 5.23 6.68
N THR A 41 17.27 4.91 7.40
CA THR A 41 17.20 4.30 8.73
C THR A 41 17.41 5.37 9.80
N GLN A 42 16.66 5.27 10.89
CA GLN A 42 16.93 6.14 12.05
C GLN A 42 18.35 5.89 12.56
N HIS A 43 19.19 6.91 12.45
CA HIS A 43 20.53 6.86 12.99
C HIS A 43 20.49 7.07 14.50
N LYS A 44 21.39 6.40 15.21
CA LYS A 44 21.56 6.62 16.64
C LYS A 44 21.97 8.06 16.92
N LYS A 45 21.44 8.63 17.99
CA LYS A 45 21.82 9.96 18.45
C LYS A 45 23.12 9.87 19.24
N HIS A 46 24.12 10.60 18.80
CA HIS A 46 25.42 10.68 19.49
C HIS A 46 25.59 12.01 20.20
N GLY A 47 25.94 11.93 21.48
CA GLY A 47 26.33 13.08 22.28
C GLY A 47 27.77 13.52 21.94
N THR A 48 28.02 14.84 21.94
CA THR A 48 29.35 15.43 21.81
C THR A 48 29.51 16.55 22.80
N LEU A 49 30.76 16.99 23.02
CA LEU A 49 31.07 18.15 23.84
C LEU A 49 30.79 19.49 23.13
N GLU A 50 29.86 19.47 22.18
CA GLU A 50 29.34 20.68 21.54
C GLU A 50 28.22 21.28 22.38
N LEU A 51 27.97 22.58 22.22
CA LEU A 51 26.92 23.27 22.95
C LEU A 51 25.55 22.61 22.69
N ASN A 52 24.81 22.30 23.75
CA ASN A 52 23.50 21.66 23.73
C ASN A 52 23.42 20.30 23.00
N ASN A 53 24.52 19.58 22.89
CA ASN A 53 24.56 18.26 22.25
C ASN A 53 25.06 17.17 23.22
N PHE A 54 24.82 17.36 24.50
CA PHE A 54 25.22 16.43 25.53
C PHE A 54 24.12 16.31 26.59
N LEU A 55 23.50 15.13 26.65
CA LEU A 55 22.50 14.79 27.65
C LEU A 55 22.94 13.55 28.41
N LEU A 56 22.78 13.56 29.73
CA LEU A 56 23.11 12.42 30.62
C LEU A 56 21.90 11.58 31.00
N ASP A 57 20.86 11.61 30.17
CA ASP A 57 19.61 10.88 30.38
C ASP A 57 19.61 9.47 29.75
N GLY A 58 20.72 9.05 29.16
CA GLY A 58 20.87 7.76 28.49
C GLY A 58 20.32 7.71 27.07
N THR A 59 19.80 8.81 26.53
CA THR A 59 19.29 8.88 25.16
C THR A 59 20.37 9.05 24.10
N LEU A 60 21.59 9.45 24.51
CA LEU A 60 22.71 9.70 23.62
C LEU A 60 23.87 8.75 23.90
N GLU A 61 24.41 8.15 22.85
CA GLU A 61 25.71 7.46 22.92
C GLU A 61 26.83 8.46 22.89
N LEU A 62 27.81 8.33 23.83
CA LEU A 62 29.02 9.13 23.85
C LEU A 62 30.05 8.51 22.92
N PHE A 63 30.39 9.21 21.88
CA PHE A 63 31.34 8.80 20.83
C PHE A 63 30.91 7.56 20.05
N PRO A 64 30.92 7.63 18.71
CA PRO A 64 30.59 6.49 17.88
C PRO A 64 31.67 5.41 17.98
N GLU A 65 31.35 4.28 18.57
CA GLU A 65 32.24 3.11 18.60
C GLU A 65 32.25 2.40 17.24
N ASN A 66 31.18 2.54 16.47
CA ASN A 66 31.01 1.89 15.19
C ASN A 66 30.83 2.91 14.05
N PRO A 67 31.76 2.98 13.07
CA PRO A 67 31.66 3.93 11.95
C PRO A 67 30.43 3.70 11.03
N LYS A 68 29.68 2.60 11.22
CA LYS A 68 28.47 2.31 10.44
C LYS A 68 27.24 3.10 10.87
N ASP A 69 27.28 3.80 11.98
CA ASP A 69 26.11 4.44 12.61
C ASP A 69 25.99 5.94 12.32
N ILE A 70 26.97 6.56 11.68
CA ILE A 70 26.99 8.00 11.36
C ILE A 70 27.25 8.22 9.87
N ALA A 71 26.40 9.01 9.22
CA ALA A 71 26.54 9.31 7.80
C ALA A 71 27.62 10.39 7.54
N PHE A 72 27.28 11.66 7.70
CA PHE A 72 28.23 12.75 7.54
C PHE A 72 28.44 13.52 8.84
N TRP A 73 29.71 13.75 9.14
CA TRP A 73 30.15 14.55 10.25
C TRP A 73 31.44 15.28 9.85
N SER A 74 31.39 16.63 9.78
CA SER A 74 32.53 17.39 9.30
C SER A 74 33.77 17.21 10.19
N SER A 75 34.95 17.14 9.58
CA SER A 75 36.24 17.07 10.32
C SER A 75 36.58 18.36 11.03
N ALA A 76 36.12 19.50 10.51
CA ALA A 76 36.34 20.82 11.11
C ALA A 76 35.09 21.32 11.84
N LYS A 77 35.31 22.05 12.93
CA LYS A 77 34.28 22.83 13.64
C LYS A 77 34.15 24.23 13.05
N SER A 78 32.94 24.80 13.15
CA SER A 78 32.71 26.21 12.88
C SER A 78 33.46 27.11 13.86
N LEU A 79 33.66 28.37 13.46
CA LEU A 79 34.26 29.42 14.24
C LEU A 79 33.25 29.99 15.26
N LYS A 80 33.69 31.00 16.04
CA LYS A 80 32.84 31.68 17.03
C LYS A 80 31.64 32.43 16.42
N ASP A 81 31.72 32.78 15.15
CA ASP A 81 30.65 33.43 14.39
C ASP A 81 29.77 32.41 13.62
N CYS A 82 29.89 31.12 13.95
CA CYS A 82 29.22 30.00 13.32
C CYS A 82 29.65 29.69 11.88
N SER A 83 30.54 30.47 11.26
CA SER A 83 31.08 30.21 9.92
C SER A 83 32.22 29.20 9.93
N PHE A 84 32.57 28.66 8.75
CA PHE A 84 33.75 27.81 8.60
C PHE A 84 34.88 28.57 7.90
N LYS A 85 36.13 28.29 8.26
CA LYS A 85 37.29 28.80 7.54
C LYS A 85 37.31 28.27 6.10
N ASN A 86 36.99 26.97 5.92
CA ASN A 86 36.72 26.31 4.66
C ASN A 86 35.42 25.55 4.84
N ASN A 87 34.45 25.80 4.00
CA ASN A 87 33.13 25.17 4.11
C ASN A 87 33.23 23.67 3.88
N PRO A 88 32.89 22.83 4.88
CA PRO A 88 32.79 21.38 4.65
C PRO A 88 31.79 21.08 3.54
N ALA A 89 32.10 20.10 2.72
CA ALA A 89 31.26 19.79 1.56
C ALA A 89 31.06 18.29 1.36
N ILE A 90 29.88 17.95 0.85
CA ILE A 90 29.56 16.63 0.32
C ILE A 90 29.41 16.76 -1.19
N MET A 91 30.04 15.85 -1.93
CA MET A 91 29.89 15.73 -3.37
C MET A 91 29.09 14.47 -3.68
N ILE A 92 28.07 14.61 -4.51
CA ILE A 92 27.25 13.52 -5.02
C ILE A 92 27.44 13.52 -6.52
N ALA A 93 27.88 12.41 -7.08
CA ALA A 93 28.02 12.21 -8.51
C ALA A 93 27.06 11.12 -8.99
N PHE A 94 26.57 11.26 -10.21
CA PHE A 94 25.64 10.33 -10.86
C PHE A 94 26.24 9.88 -12.19
N THR A 95 25.92 8.64 -12.59
CA THR A 95 26.34 8.11 -13.91
C THR A 95 25.47 8.62 -15.04
N SER A 96 24.21 8.95 -14.73
CA SER A 96 23.24 9.54 -15.66
C SER A 96 22.81 10.95 -15.24
N ALA A 97 22.11 11.65 -16.13
CA ALA A 97 21.56 12.96 -15.82
C ALA A 97 20.18 12.81 -15.14
N HIS A 98 20.00 13.52 -14.04
CA HIS A 98 18.77 13.55 -13.25
C HIS A 98 18.13 14.95 -13.30
N SER A 99 16.85 15.01 -12.90
CA SER A 99 16.11 16.26 -12.78
C SER A 99 15.25 16.20 -11.51
N SER A 100 15.25 17.26 -10.72
CA SER A 100 14.40 17.32 -9.52
C SER A 100 13.92 18.74 -9.26
N SER A 101 12.77 18.87 -8.63
CA SER A 101 12.22 20.15 -8.16
C SER A 101 12.85 20.62 -6.85
N GLY A 102 13.77 19.84 -6.30
CA GLY A 102 14.52 20.18 -5.09
C GLY A 102 15.21 18.98 -4.47
N LEU A 103 15.81 19.23 -3.32
CA LEU A 103 16.46 18.23 -2.49
C LEU A 103 15.97 18.39 -1.06
N THR A 104 15.68 17.31 -0.36
CA THR A 104 15.38 17.38 1.07
C THR A 104 16.55 16.84 1.87
N LEU A 105 17.02 17.65 2.80
CA LEU A 105 18.19 17.38 3.64
C LEU A 105 17.72 17.05 5.06
N TYR A 106 18.19 15.91 5.59
CA TYR A 106 17.90 15.47 6.94
C TYR A 106 19.13 15.69 7.81
N PHE A 107 18.99 16.59 8.76
CA PHE A 107 20.04 16.97 9.71
C PHE A 107 19.80 16.32 11.08
N THR A 108 20.74 16.54 11.99
CA THR A 108 20.57 16.31 13.43
C THR A 108 19.86 17.50 14.07
N GLU A 109 19.64 17.45 15.39
CA GLU A 109 19.09 18.57 16.18
C GLU A 109 19.88 19.88 16.01
N HIS A 110 21.19 19.79 15.72
CA HIS A 110 22.04 20.92 15.38
C HIS A 110 22.15 21.11 13.86
N TYR A 111 21.01 21.39 13.23
CA TYR A 111 20.97 21.66 11.79
C TYR A 111 21.76 22.93 11.44
N PRO A 112 22.32 23.03 10.22
CA PRO A 112 23.00 24.25 9.77
C PRO A 112 21.99 25.38 9.55
N THR A 113 22.41 26.63 9.71
CA THR A 113 21.55 27.79 9.39
C THR A 113 21.78 28.34 8.00
N GLU A 114 22.84 27.89 7.32
CA GLU A 114 23.14 28.29 5.95
C GLU A 114 23.85 27.16 5.22
N VAL A 115 23.26 26.72 4.08
CA VAL A 115 23.77 25.67 3.20
C VAL A 115 23.75 26.18 1.75
N LYS A 116 24.84 25.98 1.03
CA LYS A 116 24.91 26.30 -0.39
C LYS A 116 24.93 25.02 -1.22
N ILE A 117 24.04 24.93 -2.19
CA ILE A 117 24.00 23.80 -3.11
C ILE A 117 24.39 24.28 -4.52
N THR A 118 25.24 23.51 -5.17
CA THR A 118 25.69 23.79 -6.54
C THR A 118 25.48 22.53 -7.39
N TRP A 119 24.80 22.68 -8.50
CA TRP A 119 24.52 21.62 -9.46
C TRP A 119 25.44 21.73 -10.67
N TYR A 120 25.86 20.59 -11.20
CA TYR A 120 26.71 20.47 -12.36
C TYR A 120 26.16 19.43 -13.33
N THR A 121 26.49 19.54 -14.61
CA THR A 121 26.25 18.48 -15.59
C THR A 121 27.06 17.22 -15.25
N VAL A 122 26.77 16.07 -15.90
CA VAL A 122 27.61 14.87 -15.81
C VAL A 122 29.07 15.18 -16.19
N ALA A 123 29.29 16.05 -17.17
CA ALA A 123 30.62 16.48 -17.60
C ALA A 123 31.31 17.46 -16.59
N GLY A 124 30.63 17.89 -15.54
CA GLY A 124 31.18 18.78 -14.51
C GLY A 124 31.04 20.28 -14.78
N THR A 125 30.29 20.69 -15.79
CA THR A 125 29.97 22.10 -16.05
C THR A 125 28.93 22.57 -15.04
N LYS A 126 29.16 23.72 -14.38
CA LYS A 126 28.19 24.29 -13.45
C LYS A 126 26.90 24.66 -14.15
N LEU A 127 25.77 24.15 -13.65
CA LEU A 127 24.42 24.50 -14.09
C LEU A 127 23.87 25.65 -13.30
N ASP A 128 23.81 25.49 -11.97
CA ASP A 128 23.23 26.48 -11.08
C ASP A 128 23.83 26.41 -9.67
N SER A 129 23.52 27.40 -8.83
CA SER A 129 23.93 27.45 -7.43
C SER A 129 22.98 28.31 -6.62
N LYS A 130 22.48 27.79 -5.51
CA LYS A 130 21.55 28.50 -4.62
C LYS A 130 21.95 28.29 -3.15
N THR A 131 21.75 29.34 -2.34
CA THR A 131 21.92 29.27 -0.88
C THR A 131 20.56 29.11 -0.22
N PHE A 132 20.51 28.22 0.76
CA PHE A 132 19.31 27.89 1.54
C PHE A 132 19.56 28.14 3.02
N TYR A 133 18.48 28.38 3.77
CA TYR A 133 18.53 28.74 5.17
C TYR A 133 17.67 27.78 6.01
N PRO A 134 18.21 26.58 6.31
CA PRO A 134 17.47 25.60 7.11
C PRO A 134 17.03 26.16 8.46
N ASN A 135 15.80 25.85 8.83
CA ASN A 135 15.15 26.25 10.09
C ASN A 135 14.62 25.04 10.89
N SER A 136 14.86 23.82 10.41
CA SER A 136 14.43 22.58 11.02
C SER A 136 15.39 21.43 10.68
N MET A 137 15.22 20.28 11.36
CA MET A 137 16.01 19.06 11.11
C MET A 137 15.74 18.45 9.72
N ILE A 138 14.53 18.61 9.22
CA ILE A 138 14.17 18.21 7.87
C ILE A 138 13.91 19.48 7.08
N TYR A 139 14.72 19.73 6.08
CA TYR A 139 14.61 20.96 5.31
C TYR A 139 14.59 20.67 3.82
N THR A 140 13.54 21.14 3.15
CA THR A 140 13.37 20.98 1.70
C THR A 140 13.90 22.21 0.96
N CYS A 141 14.90 21.99 0.13
CA CYS A 141 15.51 22.97 -0.73
C CYS A 141 14.72 23.05 -2.06
N HIS A 142 13.69 23.88 -2.12
CA HIS A 142 12.89 24.07 -3.34
C HIS A 142 13.70 24.77 -4.42
N HIS A 143 14.06 24.05 -5.46
CA HIS A 143 14.79 24.57 -6.61
C HIS A 143 14.80 23.57 -7.76
N LEU A 144 14.10 23.90 -8.85
CA LEU A 144 14.04 23.07 -10.04
C LEU A 144 15.36 23.12 -10.80
N VAL A 145 16.03 21.99 -10.90
CA VAL A 145 17.22 21.82 -11.73
C VAL A 145 17.04 20.60 -12.65
N GLN A 146 17.28 20.80 -13.93
CA GLN A 146 17.18 19.74 -14.93
C GLN A 146 18.55 19.30 -15.42
N ASN A 147 18.66 18.02 -15.73
CA ASN A 147 19.85 17.40 -16.36
C ASN A 147 21.15 17.58 -15.55
N TYR A 148 21.07 17.54 -14.22
CA TYR A 148 22.26 17.55 -13.38
C TYR A 148 22.87 16.14 -13.27
N GLY A 149 24.19 16.06 -13.25
CA GLY A 149 24.95 14.83 -13.02
C GLY A 149 25.86 14.89 -11.80
N LYS A 150 25.95 16.06 -11.13
CA LYS A 150 26.63 16.22 -9.85
C LYS A 150 25.95 17.27 -8.99
N VAL A 151 25.95 17.06 -7.69
CA VAL A 151 25.48 18.00 -6.67
C VAL A 151 26.56 18.18 -5.62
N LYS A 152 26.91 19.43 -5.32
CA LYS A 152 27.80 19.80 -4.20
C LYS A 152 26.99 20.50 -3.13
N ILE A 153 27.01 19.97 -1.91
CA ILE A 153 26.37 20.55 -0.74
C ILE A 153 27.47 21.11 0.16
N GLU A 154 27.49 22.42 0.39
CA GLU A 154 28.46 23.13 1.20
C GLU A 154 27.80 23.67 2.45
N PHE A 155 28.31 23.32 3.62
CA PHE A 155 27.84 23.86 4.90
C PHE A 155 28.53 25.20 5.16
N VAL A 156 27.77 26.29 5.21
CA VAL A 156 28.28 27.65 5.32
C VAL A 156 28.30 28.12 6.79
N LYS A 157 27.16 27.87 7.51
CA LYS A 157 27.02 28.21 8.93
C LYS A 157 26.33 27.13 9.72
N THR A 158 26.81 26.93 10.95
CA THR A 158 26.15 26.07 11.94
C THR A 158 25.15 26.86 12.79
N HIS A 159 24.27 26.15 13.49
CA HIS A 159 23.28 26.75 14.39
C HIS A 159 23.94 27.38 15.63
N PHE A 160 24.97 26.72 16.15
CA PHE A 160 25.74 27.19 17.31
C PHE A 160 27.21 27.32 16.94
N PRO A 161 27.95 28.22 17.65
CA PRO A 161 29.39 28.40 17.44
C PRO A 161 30.19 27.15 17.85
N CYS A 162 31.30 26.93 17.19
CA CYS A 162 32.25 25.85 17.49
C CYS A 162 31.63 24.44 17.37
N CYS A 163 30.65 24.25 16.47
CA CYS A 163 29.98 22.99 16.22
C CYS A 163 30.40 22.35 14.88
N TYR A 164 30.22 21.06 14.78
CA TYR A 164 30.40 20.31 13.53
C TYR A 164 29.15 20.44 12.64
N ALA A 165 29.35 20.42 11.34
CA ALA A 165 28.25 20.18 10.40
C ALA A 165 27.95 18.68 10.35
N LYS A 166 26.67 18.33 10.47
CA LYS A 166 26.19 16.93 10.48
C LYS A 166 25.00 16.78 9.56
N MET A 167 24.94 15.68 8.82
CA MET A 167 23.80 15.34 7.98
C MET A 167 23.57 13.83 8.02
N GLN A 168 22.32 13.41 8.14
CA GLN A 168 21.96 12.01 8.31
C GLN A 168 21.56 11.35 7.00
N TYR A 169 20.79 12.07 6.16
CA TYR A 169 20.17 11.52 4.98
C TYR A 169 19.90 12.61 3.95
N ILE A 170 19.77 12.23 2.68
CA ILE A 170 19.35 13.10 1.59
C ILE A 170 18.27 12.41 0.77
N LEU A 171 17.24 13.15 0.44
CA LEU A 171 16.18 12.74 -0.46
C LEU A 171 16.33 13.54 -1.77
N TYR A 172 16.44 12.85 -2.89
CA TYR A 172 16.50 13.48 -4.21
C TYR A 172 15.10 13.83 -4.67
N GLY A 173 14.57 14.93 -4.17
CA GLY A 173 13.21 15.37 -4.39
C GLY A 173 12.67 16.23 -3.25
N LEU A 174 11.35 16.44 -3.27
CA LEU A 174 10.64 17.20 -2.27
C LEU A 174 10.02 16.27 -1.23
N TYR A 175 10.08 16.68 0.01
CA TYR A 175 9.27 16.18 1.10
C TYR A 175 8.33 17.29 1.54
N ILE A 176 7.05 17.04 1.52
CA ILE A 176 6.02 17.98 1.95
C ILE A 176 5.22 17.31 3.06
N SER A 177 5.07 17.99 4.19
CA SER A 177 4.22 17.57 5.31
C SER A 177 3.15 18.63 5.54
N TRP A 178 1.91 18.19 5.64
CA TRP A 178 0.76 19.04 6.01
C TRP A 178 0.21 18.54 7.32
N GLU A 179 0.09 19.43 8.27
CA GLU A 179 -0.40 19.13 9.62
C GLU A 179 -1.44 20.17 10.05
N ASP A 180 -2.29 19.79 11.01
CA ASP A 180 -3.27 20.67 11.68
C ASP A 180 -4.04 21.59 10.72
N ASP A 181 -3.81 22.90 10.79
CA ASP A 181 -4.56 23.93 10.06
C ASP A 181 -4.36 23.89 8.54
N LEU A 182 -3.33 23.19 8.06
CA LEU A 182 -3.09 23.03 6.63
C LEU A 182 -3.94 21.89 6.04
N VAL A 183 -4.41 20.94 6.83
CA VAL A 183 -5.33 19.90 6.39
C VAL A 183 -6.76 20.37 6.59
N GLN A 184 -7.40 20.79 5.50
CA GLN A 184 -8.78 21.26 5.52
C GLN A 184 -9.78 20.12 5.76
N SER A 185 -9.55 18.96 5.14
CA SER A 185 -10.33 17.75 5.35
C SER A 185 -9.48 16.54 5.00
N ALA A 186 -9.65 15.46 5.74
CA ALA A 186 -9.06 14.16 5.44
C ALA A 186 -10.02 13.06 5.89
N SER A 187 -10.32 12.12 4.99
CA SER A 187 -11.12 10.95 5.28
C SER A 187 -10.51 9.71 4.66
N VAL A 188 -10.64 8.58 5.36
CA VAL A 188 -10.23 7.26 4.88
C VAL A 188 -11.43 6.35 4.88
N THR A 189 -11.67 5.66 3.78
CA THR A 189 -12.66 4.60 3.68
C THR A 189 -11.94 3.26 3.54
N GLU A 190 -12.11 2.41 4.54
CA GLU A 190 -11.62 1.04 4.58
C GLU A 190 -12.76 0.09 4.23
N GLU A 191 -12.51 -0.91 3.40
CA GLU A 191 -13.51 -1.91 3.01
C GLU A 191 -12.90 -3.30 2.88
N ILE A 192 -13.63 -4.33 3.28
CA ILE A 192 -13.24 -5.72 3.15
C ILE A 192 -14.43 -6.60 2.74
N ASP A 193 -14.27 -7.43 1.72
CA ASP A 193 -15.25 -8.43 1.33
C ASP A 193 -14.91 -9.80 1.93
N PHE A 194 -15.60 -10.17 3.00
CA PHE A 194 -15.43 -11.47 3.67
C PHE A 194 -15.78 -12.67 2.80
N THR A 195 -16.46 -12.46 1.69
CA THR A 195 -16.71 -13.54 0.74
C THR A 195 -15.50 -13.82 -0.16
N SER A 196 -14.57 -12.88 -0.28
CA SER A 196 -13.50 -12.84 -1.26
C SER A 196 -14.01 -12.90 -2.71
N GLY A 197 -15.31 -12.66 -2.91
CA GLY A 197 -15.91 -12.60 -4.24
C GLY A 197 -15.50 -11.37 -5.02
N THR A 198 -15.14 -10.32 -4.30
CA THR A 198 -14.47 -9.12 -4.79
C THR A 198 -13.22 -8.86 -3.95
N LEU A 199 -12.37 -7.98 -4.41
CA LEU A 199 -11.28 -7.43 -3.61
C LEU A 199 -11.43 -5.91 -3.62
N PRO A 200 -12.14 -5.34 -2.61
CA PRO A 200 -12.30 -3.90 -2.49
C PRO A 200 -10.94 -3.21 -2.24
N ILE A 201 -10.92 -1.92 -2.44
CA ILE A 201 -9.75 -1.07 -2.21
C ILE A 201 -10.06 -0.07 -1.12
N ASN A 202 -9.07 0.24 -0.30
CA ASN A 202 -9.18 1.36 0.61
C ASN A 202 -8.93 2.66 -0.17
N THR A 203 -9.70 3.69 0.16
CA THR A 203 -9.58 5.01 -0.48
C THR A 203 -9.38 6.08 0.57
N ALA A 204 -8.75 7.17 0.18
CA ALA A 204 -8.69 8.35 1.01
C ALA A 204 -8.89 9.61 0.18
N ASP A 205 -9.57 10.58 0.76
CA ASP A 205 -9.74 11.92 0.22
C ASP A 205 -9.08 12.91 1.15
N ILE A 206 -8.20 13.75 0.62
CA ILE A 206 -7.56 14.80 1.38
C ILE A 206 -7.63 16.14 0.65
N SER A 207 -7.97 17.20 1.38
CA SER A 207 -7.88 18.58 0.90
C SER A 207 -6.97 19.37 1.82
N ILE A 208 -6.01 20.07 1.23
CA ILE A 208 -5.00 20.85 1.95
C ILE A 208 -5.08 22.32 1.56
N VAL A 209 -4.77 23.19 2.50
CA VAL A 209 -4.61 24.63 2.25
C VAL A 209 -3.22 24.87 1.67
N ASP A 210 -3.18 25.35 0.45
CA ASP A 210 -1.96 25.72 -0.27
C ASP A 210 -1.60 27.18 0.05
N ALA A 211 -1.05 27.40 1.24
CA ALA A 211 -0.74 28.75 1.74
C ALA A 211 0.39 29.43 0.94
N GLU A 212 1.33 28.65 0.40
CA GLU A 212 2.48 29.14 -0.35
C GLU A 212 2.25 29.17 -1.86
N ASN A 213 1.08 28.78 -2.31
CA ASN A 213 0.70 28.63 -3.72
C ASN A 213 1.65 27.66 -4.49
N ASP A 214 2.08 26.62 -3.85
CA ASP A 214 2.95 25.58 -4.45
C ASP A 214 2.24 24.80 -5.54
N PHE A 215 0.92 24.70 -5.47
CA PHE A 215 0.08 24.03 -6.46
C PHE A 215 -0.60 25.00 -7.42
N ASP A 216 -0.32 26.31 -7.34
CA ASP A 216 -0.80 27.25 -8.35
C ASP A 216 -0.01 27.08 -9.66
N ILE A 217 -0.72 26.90 -10.77
CA ILE A 217 -0.14 26.75 -12.11
C ILE A 217 0.69 27.98 -12.53
N GLY A 218 0.46 29.13 -11.94
CA GLY A 218 1.23 30.36 -12.14
C GLY A 218 2.58 30.35 -11.40
N ASN A 219 2.75 29.52 -10.40
CA ASN A 219 4.00 29.40 -9.65
C ASN A 219 5.01 28.57 -10.46
N LYS A 220 6.05 29.22 -10.98
CA LYS A 220 7.08 28.58 -11.84
C LYS A 220 7.93 27.57 -11.08
N ASP A 221 8.10 27.77 -9.78
CA ASP A 221 8.90 26.92 -8.89
C ASP A 221 8.03 25.99 -8.04
N GLY A 222 6.70 26.01 -8.27
CA GLY A 222 5.71 25.26 -7.47
C GLY A 222 5.75 23.75 -7.67
N ALA A 223 5.34 23.03 -6.63
CA ALA A 223 5.30 21.57 -6.58
C ALA A 223 4.31 20.95 -7.58
N TRP A 224 3.31 21.71 -8.07
CA TRP A 224 2.30 21.22 -9.01
C TRP A 224 2.87 20.53 -10.27
N ARG A 225 4.10 20.91 -10.70
CA ARG A 225 4.78 20.31 -11.85
C ARG A 225 5.30 18.90 -11.60
N THR A 226 5.44 18.53 -10.34
CA THR A 226 6.02 17.26 -9.91
C THR A 226 4.97 16.28 -9.43
N VAL A 227 3.72 16.75 -9.22
CA VAL A 227 2.61 15.86 -8.87
C VAL A 227 2.30 14.95 -10.04
N GLN A 228 2.33 13.67 -9.77
CA GLN A 228 2.01 12.62 -10.74
C GLN A 228 1.04 11.63 -10.11
N LYS A 229 0.22 11.00 -10.94
CA LYS A 229 -0.57 9.85 -10.51
C LYS A 229 0.37 8.75 -10.01
N THR A 230 -0.08 7.97 -9.06
CA THR A 230 0.67 6.90 -8.38
C THR A 230 1.79 7.34 -7.44
N GLN A 231 1.91 8.64 -7.15
CA GLN A 231 2.81 9.08 -6.08
C GLN A 231 2.25 8.72 -4.70
N LYS A 232 3.16 8.32 -3.82
CA LYS A 232 2.84 7.87 -2.46
C LYS A 232 2.52 9.04 -1.53
N ILE A 233 1.43 8.92 -0.77
CA ILE A 233 1.06 9.77 0.37
C ILE A 233 0.90 8.87 1.59
N GLU A 234 1.55 9.23 2.69
CA GLU A 234 1.38 8.59 3.98
C GLU A 234 0.44 9.44 4.83
N LEU A 235 -0.65 8.84 5.30
CA LEU A 235 -1.59 9.49 6.21
C LEU A 235 -1.36 8.97 7.62
N THR A 236 -1.25 9.89 8.56
CA THR A 236 -1.05 9.60 9.97
C THR A 236 -2.08 10.33 10.81
N GLU A 237 -2.66 9.63 11.72
CA GLU A 237 -3.54 10.11 12.75
C GLU A 237 -2.71 10.56 13.96
N MET A 238 -3.00 11.73 14.48
CA MET A 238 -2.35 12.26 15.69
C MET A 238 -3.35 12.24 16.84
N LYS A 239 -3.11 11.46 17.88
CA LYS A 239 -3.96 11.39 19.07
C LYS A 239 -3.13 11.67 20.31
N ASP A 240 -3.41 12.78 20.98
CA ASP A 240 -2.68 13.22 22.19
C ASP A 240 -1.15 13.27 22.01
N GLY A 241 -0.68 13.62 20.80
CA GLY A 241 0.73 13.68 20.43
C GLY A 241 1.36 12.33 20.04
N VAL A 242 0.55 11.26 19.94
CA VAL A 242 1.01 9.94 19.46
C VAL A 242 0.62 9.78 18.00
N GLU A 243 1.58 9.43 17.16
CA GLU A 243 1.36 9.11 15.75
C GLU A 243 0.79 7.69 15.60
N ILE A 244 -0.35 7.57 14.92
CA ILE A 244 -1.00 6.30 14.58
C ILE A 244 -1.13 6.26 13.05
N PRO A 245 -0.54 5.29 12.35
CA PRO A 245 -0.68 5.19 10.89
C PRO A 245 -2.16 5.06 10.48
N ALA A 246 -2.62 5.97 9.61
CA ALA A 246 -3.95 5.90 9.01
C ALA A 246 -3.93 5.17 7.64
N GLY A 247 -2.77 5.04 7.03
CA GLY A 247 -2.56 4.25 5.83
C GLY A 247 -1.51 4.81 4.88
N THR A 248 -1.13 3.97 3.94
CA THR A 248 -0.30 4.32 2.80
C THR A 248 -1.17 4.32 1.55
N PHE A 249 -1.18 5.45 0.86
CA PHE A 249 -2.01 5.65 -0.32
C PHE A 249 -1.20 6.16 -1.49
N TYR A 250 -1.81 6.11 -2.68
CA TYR A 250 -1.22 6.58 -3.94
C TYR A 250 -2.21 7.49 -4.65
N ILE A 251 -1.74 8.58 -5.24
CA ILE A 251 -2.58 9.54 -5.96
C ILE A 251 -3.22 8.85 -7.17
N ASP A 252 -4.54 8.77 -7.18
CA ASP A 252 -5.31 8.35 -8.35
C ASP A 252 -5.76 9.55 -9.18
N ASP A 253 -6.28 10.60 -8.51
CA ASP A 253 -6.61 11.87 -9.14
C ASP A 253 -6.32 13.05 -8.22
N PHE A 254 -6.19 14.25 -8.79
CA PHE A 254 -5.94 15.47 -8.04
C PHE A 254 -6.55 16.69 -8.72
N LYS A 255 -6.95 17.68 -7.90
CA LYS A 255 -7.54 18.95 -8.37
C LYS A 255 -6.96 20.11 -7.58
N PHE A 256 -6.51 21.14 -8.27
CA PHE A 256 -6.01 22.36 -7.67
C PHE A 256 -6.99 23.51 -7.96
N LYS A 257 -7.40 24.21 -6.91
CA LYS A 257 -8.35 25.33 -7.02
C LYS A 257 -7.96 26.46 -6.06
N LYS A 258 -7.40 27.54 -6.59
CA LYS A 258 -6.87 28.65 -5.79
C LYS A 258 -5.90 28.11 -4.72
N ASN A 259 -6.22 28.34 -3.45
CA ASN A 259 -5.40 27.99 -2.31
C ASN A 259 -5.75 26.61 -1.72
N VAL A 260 -6.36 25.72 -2.49
CA VAL A 260 -6.72 24.37 -2.05
C VAL A 260 -6.27 23.35 -3.07
N ALA A 261 -5.51 22.35 -2.62
CA ALA A 261 -5.20 21.16 -3.37
C ALA A 261 -5.97 19.98 -2.79
N SER A 262 -6.67 19.24 -3.65
CA SER A 262 -7.45 18.05 -3.27
C SER A 262 -6.89 16.84 -3.99
N PHE A 263 -6.75 15.74 -3.27
CA PHE A 263 -6.22 14.47 -3.76
C PHE A 263 -7.21 13.35 -3.47
N GLU A 264 -7.51 12.57 -4.51
CA GLU A 264 -8.25 11.31 -4.43
C GLU A 264 -7.20 10.18 -4.45
N LEU A 265 -7.22 9.30 -3.45
CA LEU A 265 -6.14 8.37 -3.16
C LEU A 265 -6.67 6.93 -3.12
N ILE A 266 -5.85 5.99 -3.57
CA ILE A 266 -6.08 4.55 -3.49
C ILE A 266 -4.94 3.86 -2.74
N ASP A 267 -5.22 2.72 -2.13
CA ASP A 267 -4.24 1.90 -1.41
C ASP A 267 -3.30 1.11 -2.34
N THR A 268 -2.44 0.25 -1.77
CA THR A 268 -1.53 -0.60 -2.54
C THR A 268 -2.28 -1.63 -3.38
N ILE A 269 -3.39 -2.16 -2.86
CA ILE A 269 -4.25 -3.12 -3.58
C ILE A 269 -4.89 -2.43 -4.79
N GLY A 270 -5.40 -1.20 -4.63
CA GLY A 270 -5.93 -0.39 -5.72
C GLY A 270 -4.88 -0.06 -6.78
N LEU A 271 -3.64 0.21 -6.36
CA LEU A 271 -2.53 0.45 -7.28
C LEU A 271 -2.26 -0.77 -8.18
N MET A 272 -2.50 -2.00 -7.71
CA MET A 272 -2.31 -3.23 -8.47
C MET A 272 -3.20 -3.32 -9.72
N ASP A 273 -4.27 -2.53 -9.84
CA ASP A 273 -5.08 -2.43 -11.06
C ASP A 273 -4.35 -1.77 -12.23
N LYS A 274 -3.31 -0.99 -11.97
CA LYS A 274 -2.50 -0.36 -13.01
C LYS A 274 -1.55 -1.36 -13.70
N TYR A 275 -1.38 -2.56 -13.16
CA TYR A 275 -0.44 -3.58 -13.64
C TYR A 275 -1.19 -4.81 -14.15
N THR A 276 -0.82 -5.26 -15.35
CA THR A 276 -1.39 -6.46 -15.97
C THR A 276 -0.54 -7.68 -15.69
N PHE A 277 -1.16 -8.72 -15.16
CA PHE A 277 -0.52 -10.01 -14.90
C PHE A 277 -0.54 -10.86 -16.18
N TYR A 278 0.63 -11.05 -16.79
CA TYR A 278 0.83 -11.83 -18.01
C TYR A 278 1.37 -13.24 -17.76
N ASP A 279 1.94 -13.51 -16.58
CA ASP A 279 2.67 -14.75 -16.29
C ASP A 279 1.79 -15.90 -15.80
N GLY A 280 0.52 -15.92 -16.24
CA GLY A 280 -0.38 -17.03 -15.95
C GLY A 280 0.07 -18.33 -16.59
N GLU A 281 0.05 -19.42 -15.80
CA GLU A 281 0.39 -20.78 -16.21
C GLU A 281 -0.76 -21.73 -15.91
N ILE A 282 -0.75 -22.93 -16.51
CA ILE A 282 -1.59 -24.03 -16.02
C ILE A 282 -0.93 -24.60 -14.77
N TYR A 283 -1.49 -24.25 -13.62
CA TYR A 283 -1.04 -24.70 -12.33
C TYR A 283 -1.54 -26.11 -12.02
N LYS A 284 -0.67 -26.93 -11.43
CA LYS A 284 -0.99 -28.26 -10.91
C LYS A 284 -0.35 -28.40 -9.54
N SER A 285 -1.17 -28.41 -8.50
CA SER A 285 -0.77 -28.47 -7.09
C SER A 285 0.32 -27.44 -6.74
N ARG A 286 0.24 -26.24 -7.32
CA ARG A 286 1.19 -25.14 -7.05
C ARG A 286 0.82 -24.47 -5.75
N LYS A 287 1.80 -24.26 -4.85
CA LYS A 287 1.57 -23.52 -3.61
C LYS A 287 1.03 -22.12 -3.90
N ALA A 288 -0.06 -21.73 -3.24
CA ALA A 288 -0.68 -20.42 -3.37
C ALA A 288 0.31 -19.29 -3.09
N GLY A 289 1.17 -19.43 -2.07
CA GLY A 289 2.20 -18.44 -1.76
C GLY A 289 3.14 -18.16 -2.94
N LYS A 290 3.51 -19.16 -3.74
CA LYS A 290 4.36 -18.95 -4.92
C LYS A 290 3.65 -18.21 -6.06
N ILE A 291 2.34 -18.38 -6.17
CA ILE A 291 1.53 -17.65 -7.15
C ILE A 291 1.38 -16.20 -6.69
N LEU A 292 1.09 -15.98 -5.40
CA LEU A 292 0.97 -14.66 -4.80
C LEU A 292 2.28 -13.86 -4.91
N GLU A 293 3.44 -14.48 -4.62
CA GLU A 293 4.76 -13.86 -4.81
C GLU A 293 4.97 -13.36 -6.25
N SER A 294 4.55 -14.15 -7.26
CA SER A 294 4.67 -13.73 -8.66
C SER A 294 3.73 -12.57 -9.02
N ILE A 295 2.52 -12.54 -8.44
CA ILE A 295 1.57 -11.44 -8.61
C ILE A 295 2.12 -10.16 -7.98
N PHE A 296 2.62 -10.22 -6.75
CA PHE A 296 3.22 -9.07 -6.06
C PHE A 296 4.47 -8.55 -6.79
N ALA A 297 5.33 -9.45 -7.26
CA ALA A 297 6.50 -9.08 -8.05
C ALA A 297 6.11 -8.37 -9.36
N CYS A 298 5.06 -8.84 -10.04
CA CYS A 298 4.52 -8.20 -11.25
C CYS A 298 4.00 -6.78 -10.97
N ALA A 299 3.32 -6.59 -9.85
CA ALA A 299 2.78 -5.29 -9.43
C ALA A 299 3.83 -4.38 -8.76
N GLY A 300 5.07 -4.84 -8.56
CA GLY A 300 6.11 -4.08 -7.86
C GLY A 300 5.87 -3.94 -6.35
N VAL A 301 4.98 -4.77 -5.77
CA VAL A 301 4.71 -4.77 -4.33
C VAL A 301 5.82 -5.52 -3.60
N SER A 302 6.64 -4.80 -2.84
CA SER A 302 7.77 -5.35 -2.10
C SER A 302 7.45 -5.67 -0.63
N LYS A 303 6.40 -5.04 -0.07
CA LYS A 303 5.98 -5.26 1.31
C LYS A 303 4.68 -6.05 1.35
N TYR A 304 4.79 -7.33 1.67
CA TYR A 304 3.64 -8.22 1.82
C TYR A 304 3.91 -9.30 2.87
N GLU A 305 2.86 -9.80 3.46
CA GLU A 305 2.85 -10.92 4.39
C GLU A 305 1.80 -11.93 3.95
N ILE A 306 2.19 -13.19 3.81
CA ILE A 306 1.28 -14.29 3.47
C ILE A 306 1.28 -15.26 4.65
N ALA A 307 0.12 -15.45 5.28
CA ALA A 307 -0.02 -16.41 6.37
C ALA A 307 0.40 -17.81 5.91
N GLU A 308 1.13 -18.54 6.75
CA GLU A 308 1.69 -19.86 6.41
C GLU A 308 0.62 -20.86 5.97
N GLU A 309 -0.54 -20.81 6.60
CA GLU A 309 -1.71 -21.63 6.27
C GLU A 309 -2.28 -21.35 4.88
N VAL A 310 -2.15 -20.11 4.37
CA VAL A 310 -2.52 -19.74 2.99
C VAL A 310 -1.40 -20.11 2.03
N TYR A 311 -0.15 -19.80 2.40
CA TYR A 311 1.03 -20.02 1.56
C TYR A 311 1.14 -21.46 1.07
N ASN A 312 0.86 -22.43 1.95
CA ASN A 312 1.04 -23.86 1.68
C ASN A 312 -0.14 -24.53 0.96
N ILE A 313 -1.26 -23.84 0.68
CA ILE A 313 -2.40 -24.41 -0.05
C ILE A 313 -1.98 -24.75 -1.49
N PRO A 314 -2.11 -26.02 -1.92
CA PRO A 314 -1.87 -26.38 -3.31
C PRO A 314 -3.07 -25.97 -4.18
N LEU A 315 -2.83 -25.23 -5.26
CA LEU A 315 -3.86 -24.79 -6.21
C LEU A 315 -3.67 -25.40 -7.57
N ASP A 316 -4.78 -25.74 -8.20
CA ASP A 316 -4.92 -26.12 -9.60
C ASP A 316 -5.64 -25.02 -10.37
N GLY A 317 -5.46 -24.96 -11.69
CA GLY A 317 -6.19 -24.04 -12.55
C GLY A 317 -5.30 -23.16 -13.40
N TYR A 318 -5.80 -21.97 -13.73
CA TYR A 318 -5.16 -21.04 -14.64
C TYR A 318 -5.49 -19.60 -14.27
N LEU A 319 -4.53 -18.70 -14.33
CA LEU A 319 -4.76 -17.26 -14.27
C LEU A 319 -4.70 -16.68 -15.68
N GLU A 320 -5.79 -16.05 -16.09
CA GLU A 320 -5.90 -15.35 -17.37
C GLU A 320 -5.06 -14.06 -17.35
N ILE A 321 -4.93 -13.41 -18.52
CA ILE A 321 -4.40 -12.05 -18.59
C ILE A 321 -5.43 -11.12 -17.98
N GLN A 322 -5.10 -10.54 -16.86
CA GLN A 322 -5.99 -9.69 -16.05
C GLN A 322 -5.16 -8.72 -15.21
N THR A 323 -5.78 -7.83 -14.45
CA THR A 323 -5.02 -6.98 -13.54
C THR A 323 -4.41 -7.80 -12.40
N CYS A 324 -3.32 -7.30 -11.81
CA CYS A 324 -2.71 -7.97 -10.66
C CYS A 324 -3.68 -8.05 -9.47
N ARG A 325 -4.60 -7.08 -9.31
CA ARG A 325 -5.65 -7.11 -8.28
C ARG A 325 -6.66 -8.23 -8.52
N GLU A 326 -7.13 -8.38 -9.76
CA GLU A 326 -8.03 -9.49 -10.12
C GLU A 326 -7.35 -10.85 -9.93
N ALA A 327 -6.08 -10.98 -10.31
CA ALA A 327 -5.30 -12.19 -10.08
C ALA A 327 -5.15 -12.49 -8.57
N LEU A 328 -4.87 -11.48 -7.74
CA LEU A 328 -4.83 -11.60 -6.27
C LEU A 328 -6.18 -12.05 -5.72
N GLN A 329 -7.27 -11.42 -6.16
CA GLN A 329 -8.65 -11.77 -5.76
C GLN A 329 -8.97 -13.24 -6.07
N MET A 330 -8.63 -13.70 -7.28
CA MET A 330 -8.89 -15.07 -7.71
C MET A 330 -8.16 -16.10 -6.82
N VAL A 331 -6.90 -15.83 -6.46
CA VAL A 331 -6.13 -16.69 -5.57
C VAL A 331 -6.67 -16.64 -4.13
N CYS A 332 -7.04 -15.45 -3.64
CA CYS A 332 -7.65 -15.30 -2.31
C CYS A 332 -8.97 -16.08 -2.23
N PHE A 333 -9.84 -15.97 -3.23
CA PHE A 333 -11.09 -16.73 -3.28
C PHE A 333 -10.83 -18.25 -3.27
N ALA A 334 -9.89 -18.72 -4.11
CA ALA A 334 -9.53 -20.14 -4.19
C ALA A 334 -9.00 -20.69 -2.85
N CYS A 335 -8.34 -19.85 -2.06
CA CYS A 335 -7.81 -20.20 -0.74
C CYS A 335 -8.81 -19.99 0.40
N GLY A 336 -9.95 -19.31 0.16
CA GLY A 336 -10.82 -18.82 1.24
C GLY A 336 -10.11 -17.81 2.15
N ALA A 337 -9.23 -17.01 1.58
CA ALA A 337 -8.41 -16.01 2.25
C ALA A 337 -8.91 -14.58 1.93
N LEU A 338 -8.45 -13.62 2.71
CA LEU A 338 -8.64 -12.19 2.51
C LEU A 338 -7.29 -11.54 2.21
N ALA A 339 -7.30 -10.47 1.44
CA ALA A 339 -6.16 -9.57 1.30
C ALA A 339 -6.55 -8.18 1.81
N ASP A 340 -5.67 -7.54 2.58
CA ASP A 340 -5.93 -6.27 3.25
C ASP A 340 -4.62 -5.52 3.50
N ASP A 341 -4.60 -4.22 3.30
CA ASP A 341 -3.50 -3.30 3.65
C ASP A 341 -3.97 -2.10 4.48
N SER A 342 -5.18 -2.19 5.09
CA SER A 342 -5.74 -1.13 5.95
C SER A 342 -4.75 -0.70 7.01
N ARG A 343 -4.50 0.63 7.11
CA ARG A 343 -3.59 1.28 8.06
C ARG A 343 -2.18 0.71 8.09
N SER A 344 -1.72 0.23 6.96
CA SER A 344 -0.40 -0.40 6.81
C SER A 344 0.21 -0.03 5.47
N ASP A 345 1.52 -0.19 5.36
CA ASP A 345 2.25 -0.18 4.08
C ASP A 345 2.53 -1.60 3.55
N THR A 346 1.90 -2.60 4.18
CA THR A 346 2.14 -4.02 3.94
C THR A 346 0.84 -4.72 3.58
N VAL A 347 0.78 -5.34 2.41
CA VAL A 347 -0.36 -6.15 1.98
C VAL A 347 -0.33 -7.49 2.70
N ARG A 348 -1.37 -7.81 3.47
CA ARG A 348 -1.50 -9.06 4.23
C ARG A 348 -2.50 -9.99 3.57
N VAL A 349 -2.13 -11.25 3.41
CA VAL A 349 -3.02 -12.31 2.92
C VAL A 349 -3.18 -13.37 4.02
N TYR A 350 -4.41 -13.52 4.53
CA TYR A 350 -4.69 -14.32 5.71
C TYR A 350 -6.09 -14.96 5.65
N LYS A 351 -6.34 -15.97 6.49
CA LYS A 351 -7.68 -16.52 6.68
C LYS A 351 -8.46 -15.69 7.70
N PRO A 352 -9.77 -15.40 7.44
CA PRO A 352 -10.60 -14.65 8.39
C PRO A 352 -10.78 -15.42 9.68
N ASP A 353 -10.69 -14.74 10.81
CA ASP A 353 -11.04 -15.25 12.13
C ASP A 353 -12.40 -14.70 12.62
N ARG A 354 -12.89 -15.18 13.77
CA ARG A 354 -14.13 -14.73 14.39
C ARG A 354 -13.94 -14.25 15.83
N TYR A 355 -12.75 -13.79 16.18
CA TYR A 355 -12.50 -13.29 17.53
C TYR A 355 -13.04 -11.88 17.70
N VAL A 356 -13.91 -11.70 18.68
CA VAL A 356 -14.35 -10.37 19.12
C VAL A 356 -13.18 -9.65 19.78
N ARG A 357 -12.78 -8.53 19.18
CA ARG A 357 -11.61 -7.78 19.63
C ARG A 357 -11.95 -6.56 20.48
N TYR A 358 -13.08 -5.93 20.20
CA TYR A 358 -13.47 -4.66 20.81
C TYR A 358 -14.95 -4.64 21.15
N THR A 359 -15.33 -3.71 22.05
CA THR A 359 -16.72 -3.41 22.35
C THR A 359 -16.97 -1.92 22.14
N VAL A 360 -17.99 -1.59 21.37
CA VAL A 360 -18.48 -0.23 21.17
C VAL A 360 -19.66 0.00 22.10
N GLY A 361 -19.38 0.65 23.24
CA GLY A 361 -20.38 1.01 24.23
C GLY A 361 -21.35 2.10 23.76
N THR A 362 -22.43 2.28 24.49
CA THR A 362 -23.46 3.30 24.19
C THR A 362 -22.92 4.73 24.27
N ASP A 363 -21.91 4.96 25.11
CA ASP A 363 -21.23 6.23 25.34
C ASP A 363 -20.40 6.72 24.14
N ARG A 364 -19.97 5.79 23.28
CA ARG A 364 -19.19 6.09 22.06
C ARG A 364 -20.05 6.27 20.82
N LYS A 365 -21.33 5.95 20.86
CA LYS A 365 -22.25 6.06 19.71
C LYS A 365 -22.97 7.40 19.67
N PHE A 366 -23.17 7.89 18.45
CA PHE A 366 -24.00 9.09 18.25
C PHE A 366 -25.48 8.71 18.25
N ASN A 367 -26.27 9.35 19.14
CA ASN A 367 -27.70 9.12 19.24
C ASN A 367 -28.41 9.38 17.92
N GLY A 368 -29.34 8.48 17.54
CA GLY A 368 -30.09 8.59 16.29
C GLY A 368 -29.29 8.35 15.00
N GLN A 369 -28.03 7.94 15.11
CA GLN A 369 -27.14 7.64 13.98
C GLN A 369 -26.84 6.13 13.85
N THR A 370 -27.70 5.29 14.42
CA THR A 370 -27.61 3.83 14.27
C THR A 370 -28.86 3.32 13.57
N SER A 371 -28.69 2.60 12.46
CA SER A 371 -29.77 1.91 11.75
C SER A 371 -29.52 0.41 11.75
N ILE A 372 -30.60 -0.37 11.74
CA ILE A 372 -30.57 -1.81 11.69
C ILE A 372 -31.44 -2.26 10.54
N SER A 373 -30.92 -3.16 9.70
CA SER A 373 -31.64 -3.81 8.60
C SER A 373 -31.35 -5.30 8.57
N LEU A 374 -32.17 -6.03 7.86
CA LEU A 374 -31.99 -7.46 7.64
C LEU A 374 -31.79 -7.72 6.14
N ASP A 375 -30.76 -8.50 5.81
CA ASP A 375 -30.56 -9.02 4.47
C ASP A 375 -31.52 -10.16 4.16
N ASP A 376 -31.67 -10.43 2.88
CA ASP A 376 -32.39 -11.60 2.39
C ASP A 376 -31.82 -12.90 2.96
N TYR A 377 -32.70 -13.88 3.15
CA TYR A 377 -32.29 -15.23 3.50
C TYR A 377 -31.60 -15.91 2.30
N ILE A 378 -30.43 -16.48 2.50
CA ILE A 378 -29.69 -17.27 1.49
C ILE A 378 -29.70 -18.73 1.95
N SER A 379 -30.41 -19.56 1.18
CA SER A 379 -30.57 -21.00 1.44
C SER A 379 -29.47 -21.87 0.85
N GLY A 380 -28.63 -21.32 -0.02
CA GLY A 380 -27.55 -22.08 -0.65
C GLY A 380 -26.48 -21.20 -1.27
N VAL A 381 -25.31 -21.80 -1.47
CA VAL A 381 -24.16 -21.21 -2.18
C VAL A 381 -23.74 -22.14 -3.29
N SER A 382 -23.53 -21.58 -4.48
CA SER A 382 -23.07 -22.29 -5.68
C SER A 382 -21.78 -21.66 -6.19
N ILE A 383 -20.72 -22.48 -6.33
CA ILE A 383 -19.41 -22.07 -6.82
C ILE A 383 -19.11 -22.87 -8.09
N GLU A 384 -18.85 -22.18 -9.20
CA GLU A 384 -18.45 -22.78 -10.46
C GLU A 384 -16.93 -22.71 -10.61
N ARG A 385 -16.28 -23.82 -10.97
CA ARG A 385 -14.83 -23.89 -11.23
C ARG A 385 -14.55 -24.34 -12.66
N SER A 386 -13.46 -23.84 -13.24
CA SER A 386 -12.94 -24.30 -14.54
C SER A 386 -11.89 -25.37 -14.34
N VAL A 387 -12.01 -26.48 -15.08
CA VAL A 387 -11.00 -27.55 -15.16
C VAL A 387 -10.41 -27.55 -16.56
N TYR A 388 -9.09 -27.47 -16.65
CA TYR A 388 -8.37 -27.35 -17.91
C TYR A 388 -7.80 -28.71 -18.36
N THR A 389 -8.09 -29.11 -19.60
CA THR A 389 -7.64 -30.36 -20.21
C THR A 389 -6.89 -30.05 -21.50
N LEU A 390 -5.71 -30.64 -21.67
CA LEU A 390 -4.88 -30.47 -22.86
C LEU A 390 -5.49 -31.26 -24.05
N GLU A 391 -5.65 -30.61 -25.18
CA GLU A 391 -6.04 -31.26 -26.43
C GLU A 391 -4.86 -32.02 -27.05
N ASP A 392 -5.17 -33.16 -27.69
CA ASP A 392 -4.15 -33.99 -28.35
C ASP A 392 -3.64 -33.38 -29.66
N LYS A 393 -4.46 -32.59 -30.34
CA LYS A 393 -4.20 -32.02 -31.67
C LYS A 393 -3.69 -30.58 -31.57
N ASP A 394 -2.76 -30.23 -32.48
CA ASP A 394 -2.35 -28.84 -32.67
C ASP A 394 -3.54 -28.05 -33.27
N SER A 395 -3.81 -26.89 -32.73
CA SER A 395 -4.76 -25.93 -33.26
C SER A 395 -4.03 -24.66 -33.76
N LYS A 396 -4.70 -23.94 -34.66
CA LYS A 396 -4.17 -22.66 -35.17
C LYS A 396 -4.46 -21.58 -34.13
N ILE A 397 -3.41 -20.96 -33.63
CA ILE A 397 -3.47 -19.89 -32.63
C ILE A 397 -3.60 -18.53 -33.31
N TYR A 398 -2.74 -18.28 -34.30
CA TYR A 398 -2.63 -17.01 -34.99
C TYR A 398 -2.28 -17.23 -36.44
N ASN A 399 -2.79 -16.39 -37.34
CA ASN A 399 -2.41 -16.40 -38.74
C ASN A 399 -2.77 -15.05 -39.36
N ASP A 400 -1.87 -14.09 -39.26
CA ASP A 400 -2.10 -12.76 -39.80
C ASP A 400 -0.76 -12.10 -40.14
N TYR A 401 -0.84 -10.90 -40.72
CA TYR A 401 0.29 -10.09 -41.11
C TYR A 401 0.89 -9.37 -39.88
N LEU A 402 2.21 -9.49 -39.70
CA LEU A 402 2.96 -8.77 -38.69
C LEU A 402 3.97 -7.79 -39.32
N PRO A 403 4.17 -6.60 -38.70
CA PRO A 403 5.21 -5.67 -39.14
C PRO A 403 6.59 -6.24 -38.82
N LYS A 404 7.63 -5.67 -39.43
CA LYS A 404 9.03 -5.95 -39.06
C LYS A 404 9.29 -5.50 -37.60
N GLY A 405 10.00 -6.33 -36.84
CA GLY A 405 10.35 -6.10 -35.44
C GLY A 405 9.64 -7.06 -34.49
N LEU A 406 9.67 -6.73 -33.21
CA LEU A 406 9.09 -7.53 -32.15
C LEU A 406 7.59 -7.23 -32.01
N SER A 407 6.77 -8.27 -32.02
CA SER A 407 5.33 -8.19 -31.79
C SER A 407 4.91 -9.16 -30.68
N ARG A 408 4.08 -8.69 -29.74
CA ARG A 408 3.46 -9.54 -28.72
C ARG A 408 2.05 -9.91 -29.16
N ILE A 409 1.74 -11.20 -29.17
CA ILE A 409 0.45 -11.76 -29.52
C ILE A 409 -0.10 -12.48 -28.29
N THR A 410 -1.26 -12.05 -27.83
CA THR A 410 -1.97 -12.65 -26.67
C THR A 410 -2.98 -13.68 -27.15
N PHE A 411 -3.23 -14.69 -26.34
CA PHE A 411 -4.15 -15.79 -26.63
C PHE A 411 -5.37 -15.70 -25.72
N SER A 412 -6.53 -15.98 -26.28
CA SER A 412 -7.80 -16.10 -25.52
C SER A 412 -7.87 -17.39 -24.72
N ASP A 413 -7.32 -18.48 -25.26
CA ASP A 413 -7.23 -19.77 -24.58
C ASP A 413 -5.77 -20.05 -24.16
N PRO A 414 -5.52 -20.78 -23.06
CA PRO A 414 -4.18 -21.18 -22.67
C PRO A 414 -3.63 -22.28 -23.59
N TYR A 415 -2.35 -22.18 -23.96
CA TYR A 415 -1.64 -23.17 -24.78
C TYR A 415 -0.46 -23.77 -24.02
N LEU A 416 -0.09 -25.02 -24.40
CA LEU A 416 1.11 -25.64 -23.89
C LEU A 416 2.33 -25.01 -24.54
N PRO A 417 3.18 -24.23 -23.82
CA PRO A 417 4.28 -23.46 -24.41
C PRO A 417 5.24 -24.31 -25.25
N THR A 418 5.54 -25.54 -24.79
CA THR A 418 6.46 -26.48 -25.48
C THR A 418 5.91 -27.04 -26.79
N SER A 419 4.61 -26.91 -27.06
CA SER A 419 3.96 -27.34 -28.31
C SER A 419 3.89 -26.25 -29.36
N VAL A 420 4.16 -24.99 -29.00
CA VAL A 420 3.98 -23.84 -29.87
C VAL A 420 5.03 -23.82 -30.97
N LYS A 421 4.56 -23.69 -32.22
CA LYS A 421 5.39 -23.60 -33.42
C LYS A 421 5.08 -22.31 -34.15
N VAL A 422 6.12 -21.59 -34.59
CA VAL A 422 6.02 -20.32 -35.32
C VAL A 422 6.56 -20.52 -36.72
N THR A 423 5.83 -20.07 -37.73
CA THR A 423 6.23 -20.05 -39.13
C THR A 423 6.15 -18.60 -39.64
N GLY A 424 7.18 -18.14 -40.31
CA GLY A 424 7.28 -16.75 -40.83
C GLY A 424 7.97 -15.76 -39.90
N GLY A 425 8.24 -16.14 -38.64
CA GLY A 425 8.96 -15.33 -37.64
C GLY A 425 9.79 -16.20 -36.67
N THR A 426 10.45 -15.55 -35.71
CA THR A 426 11.23 -16.21 -34.66
C THR A 426 10.60 -15.94 -33.31
N ALA A 427 10.23 -16.99 -32.57
CA ALA A 427 9.73 -16.85 -31.20
C ALA A 427 10.86 -16.42 -30.25
N LYS A 428 10.68 -15.33 -29.51
CA LYS A 428 11.60 -14.84 -28.47
C LYS A 428 11.14 -15.25 -27.08
N VAL A 429 9.85 -15.13 -26.80
CA VAL A 429 9.22 -15.53 -25.56
C VAL A 429 7.99 -16.37 -25.92
N VAL A 430 7.81 -17.50 -25.26
CA VAL A 430 6.62 -18.35 -25.39
C VAL A 430 6.06 -18.62 -24.00
N LYS A 431 4.86 -18.13 -23.73
CA LYS A 431 4.13 -18.32 -22.48
C LYS A 431 2.80 -19.02 -22.75
N THR A 432 2.09 -19.38 -21.71
CA THR A 432 0.80 -20.09 -21.82
C THR A 432 -0.28 -19.24 -22.48
N ASN A 433 -0.22 -17.92 -22.33
CA ASN A 433 -1.25 -16.96 -22.74
C ASN A 433 -0.76 -15.88 -23.71
N TYR A 434 0.56 -15.86 -24.02
CA TYR A 434 1.10 -14.96 -25.04
C TYR A 434 2.41 -15.49 -25.63
N ILE A 435 2.76 -14.92 -26.79
CA ILE A 435 4.04 -15.15 -27.46
C ILE A 435 4.63 -13.82 -27.94
N GLU A 436 5.94 -13.69 -27.89
CA GLU A 436 6.66 -12.60 -28.56
C GLU A 436 7.39 -13.14 -29.78
N VAL A 437 7.05 -12.61 -30.94
CA VAL A 437 7.59 -13.01 -32.23
C VAL A 437 8.38 -11.86 -32.83
N GLU A 438 9.61 -12.13 -33.25
CA GLU A 438 10.44 -11.20 -34.02
C GLU A 438 10.33 -11.50 -35.52
N MET A 439 9.91 -10.52 -36.29
CA MET A 439 9.84 -10.56 -37.74
C MET A 439 11.08 -9.86 -38.36
N SER A 440 11.87 -10.55 -39.15
CA SER A 440 13.01 -9.97 -39.89
C SER A 440 12.57 -9.02 -41.02
N ALA A 441 11.41 -9.28 -41.60
CA ALA A 441 10.69 -8.46 -42.55
C ALA A 441 9.20 -8.58 -42.29
N ALA A 442 8.43 -7.56 -42.67
CA ALA A 442 6.98 -7.59 -42.58
C ALA A 442 6.40 -8.72 -43.45
N GLY A 443 5.45 -9.50 -42.91
CA GLY A 443 4.90 -10.66 -43.61
C GLY A 443 3.90 -11.46 -42.76
N THR A 444 3.38 -12.53 -43.33
CA THR A 444 2.44 -13.41 -42.63
C THR A 444 3.17 -14.28 -41.61
N CYS A 445 2.68 -14.27 -40.38
CA CYS A 445 3.12 -15.13 -39.30
C CYS A 445 1.99 -16.14 -38.96
N THR A 446 2.35 -17.41 -38.90
CA THR A 446 1.43 -18.47 -38.48
C THR A 446 1.95 -19.11 -37.20
N ILE A 447 1.09 -19.22 -36.19
CA ILE A 447 1.37 -19.86 -34.91
C ILE A 447 0.39 -21.01 -34.70
N THR A 448 0.91 -22.17 -34.34
CA THR A 448 0.13 -23.37 -34.01
C THR A 448 0.61 -23.95 -32.69
N GLY A 449 -0.24 -24.68 -31.99
CA GLY A 449 0.10 -25.34 -30.75
C GLY A 449 -1.08 -26.12 -30.14
N LYS A 450 -0.82 -26.86 -29.08
CA LYS A 450 -1.85 -27.60 -28.33
C LYS A 450 -2.52 -26.68 -27.33
N LYS A 451 -3.83 -26.58 -27.42
CA LYS A 451 -4.60 -25.71 -26.53
C LYS A 451 -5.14 -26.49 -25.33
N TYR A 452 -5.37 -25.81 -24.25
CA TYR A 452 -6.17 -26.32 -23.14
C TYR A 452 -7.61 -25.87 -23.30
N THR A 453 -8.53 -26.81 -23.23
CA THR A 453 -9.98 -26.55 -23.17
C THR A 453 -10.45 -26.57 -21.75
N SER A 454 -11.36 -25.67 -21.41
CA SER A 454 -11.96 -25.61 -20.07
C SER A 454 -13.32 -26.28 -20.04
N SER A 455 -13.59 -27.04 -18.99
CA SER A 455 -14.91 -27.52 -18.63
C SER A 455 -15.32 -26.97 -17.27
N LYS A 456 -16.62 -26.68 -17.11
CA LYS A 456 -17.15 -26.09 -15.89
C LYS A 456 -17.75 -27.15 -14.99
N ILE A 457 -17.40 -27.13 -13.71
CA ILE A 457 -17.95 -27.99 -12.68
C ILE A 457 -18.51 -27.13 -11.57
N THR A 458 -19.79 -27.31 -11.26
CA THR A 458 -20.45 -26.56 -10.18
C THR A 458 -20.51 -27.39 -8.91
N TYR A 459 -20.11 -26.78 -7.81
CA TYR A 459 -20.32 -27.28 -6.46
C TYR A 459 -21.39 -26.40 -5.78
N GLN A 460 -22.43 -27.02 -5.26
CA GLN A 460 -23.49 -26.33 -4.51
C GLN A 460 -23.62 -26.94 -3.11
N LYS A 461 -23.77 -26.07 -2.15
CA LYS A 461 -24.07 -26.41 -0.75
C LYS A 461 -25.31 -25.66 -0.32
N ASP A 462 -26.31 -26.39 0.16
CA ASP A 462 -27.57 -25.82 0.59
C ASP A 462 -27.78 -26.03 2.10
N VAL A 463 -28.60 -25.17 2.69
CA VAL A 463 -29.14 -25.35 4.05
C VAL A 463 -30.37 -26.23 3.93
N PRO A 464 -30.45 -27.35 4.67
CA PRO A 464 -31.52 -28.33 4.49
C PRO A 464 -32.92 -27.88 4.98
N ILE A 465 -32.95 -26.81 5.80
CA ILE A 465 -34.20 -26.29 6.39
C ILE A 465 -34.32 -24.81 6.04
N LEU A 466 -35.44 -24.42 5.42
CA LEU A 466 -35.78 -23.02 5.19
C LEU A 466 -36.44 -22.42 6.45
N GLU A 467 -36.14 -21.16 6.74
CA GLU A 467 -36.87 -20.40 7.73
C GLU A 467 -38.33 -20.17 7.29
N ALA A 468 -39.24 -20.10 8.23
CA ALA A 468 -40.68 -19.93 7.91
C ALA A 468 -40.91 -18.59 7.20
N GLY A 469 -41.57 -18.67 6.05
CA GLY A 469 -41.88 -17.50 5.20
C GLY A 469 -40.78 -17.10 4.21
N GLU A 470 -39.62 -17.78 4.22
CA GLU A 470 -38.55 -17.56 3.26
C GLU A 470 -38.68 -18.50 2.04
N SER A 471 -38.17 -18.04 0.89
CA SER A 471 -38.07 -18.83 -0.33
C SER A 471 -36.62 -19.28 -0.56
N GLU A 472 -36.48 -20.35 -1.32
CA GLU A 472 -35.18 -20.84 -1.72
C GLU A 472 -34.43 -19.79 -2.56
N LYS A 473 -33.22 -19.40 -2.12
CA LYS A 473 -32.38 -18.41 -2.77
C LYS A 473 -30.91 -18.83 -2.70
N VAL A 474 -30.37 -19.22 -3.85
CA VAL A 474 -28.97 -19.64 -3.97
C VAL A 474 -28.09 -18.46 -4.44
N LYS A 475 -27.06 -18.14 -3.66
CA LYS A 475 -26.04 -17.18 -4.06
C LYS A 475 -25.01 -17.84 -4.97
N LYS A 476 -24.90 -17.35 -6.20
CA LYS A 476 -23.95 -17.88 -7.19
C LYS A 476 -22.67 -17.03 -7.19
N PHE A 477 -21.53 -17.71 -7.10
CA PHE A 477 -20.22 -17.15 -7.34
C PHE A 477 -19.75 -17.53 -8.74
N GLY A 478 -19.16 -16.56 -9.44
CA GLY A 478 -18.73 -16.73 -10.82
C GLY A 478 -17.63 -17.78 -10.97
N THR A 479 -17.20 -18.00 -12.20
CA THR A 479 -16.24 -19.04 -12.55
C THR A 479 -14.89 -18.81 -11.89
N CYS A 480 -14.52 -19.70 -10.98
CA CYS A 480 -13.19 -19.75 -10.41
C CYS A 480 -12.24 -20.47 -11.37
N THR A 481 -11.27 -19.75 -11.91
CA THR A 481 -10.23 -20.34 -12.76
C THR A 481 -9.12 -21.00 -11.95
N MET A 482 -8.98 -20.61 -10.68
CA MET A 482 -8.09 -21.20 -9.69
C MET A 482 -8.89 -21.92 -8.61
N TYR A 483 -8.46 -23.08 -8.16
CA TYR A 483 -9.17 -23.84 -7.14
C TYR A 483 -8.29 -24.86 -6.40
N ASN A 484 -8.74 -25.22 -5.21
CA ASN A 484 -8.43 -26.48 -4.53
C ASN A 484 -9.77 -27.15 -4.19
N THR A 485 -9.92 -28.45 -4.46
CA THR A 485 -11.22 -29.12 -4.34
C THR A 485 -11.72 -29.20 -2.89
N GLU A 486 -10.84 -29.41 -1.92
CA GLU A 486 -11.21 -29.49 -0.50
C GLU A 486 -11.52 -28.10 0.05
N ILE A 487 -10.63 -27.14 -0.21
CA ILE A 487 -10.83 -25.72 0.20
C ILE A 487 -12.12 -25.14 -0.43
N LEU A 488 -12.48 -25.54 -1.64
CA LEU A 488 -13.72 -25.08 -2.27
C LEU A 488 -14.96 -25.50 -1.47
N LYS A 489 -14.96 -26.69 -0.87
CA LYS A 489 -16.04 -27.16 -0.01
C LYS A 489 -16.08 -26.38 1.31
N GLU A 490 -14.93 -26.21 1.94
CA GLU A 490 -14.77 -25.40 3.16
C GLU A 490 -15.21 -23.94 2.89
N ASN A 491 -14.85 -23.41 1.74
CA ASN A 491 -15.23 -22.05 1.33
C ASN A 491 -16.74 -21.91 1.16
N ALA A 492 -17.41 -22.89 0.57
CA ALA A 492 -18.87 -22.88 0.46
C ALA A 492 -19.56 -22.88 1.85
N GLU A 493 -19.03 -23.63 2.81
CA GLU A 493 -19.53 -23.63 4.20
C GLU A 493 -19.26 -22.29 4.90
N ARG A 494 -18.09 -21.71 4.71
CA ARG A 494 -17.73 -20.37 5.20
C ARG A 494 -18.69 -19.31 4.63
N LEU A 495 -18.98 -19.36 3.33
CA LEU A 495 -19.88 -18.43 2.66
C LEU A 495 -21.32 -18.56 3.17
N LEU A 496 -21.83 -19.79 3.34
CA LEU A 496 -23.14 -20.01 3.97
C LEU A 496 -23.20 -19.42 5.38
N SER A 497 -22.14 -19.66 6.18
CA SER A 497 -22.05 -19.12 7.54
C SER A 497 -21.98 -17.58 7.56
N TYR A 498 -21.39 -16.98 6.54
CA TYR A 498 -21.38 -15.52 6.37
C TYR A 498 -22.76 -14.98 6.01
N TYR A 499 -23.47 -15.60 5.06
CA TYR A 499 -24.82 -15.17 4.68
C TYR A 499 -25.89 -15.45 5.73
N ALA A 500 -25.62 -16.35 6.69
CA ALA A 500 -26.45 -16.52 7.88
C ALA A 500 -26.42 -15.29 8.81
N LEU A 501 -25.42 -14.42 8.69
CA LEU A 501 -25.34 -13.15 9.40
C LEU A 501 -26.20 -12.10 8.71
N ARG A 502 -27.51 -12.19 8.84
CA ARG A 502 -28.48 -11.35 8.11
C ARG A 502 -28.59 -9.93 8.66
N LYS A 503 -28.22 -9.69 9.91
CA LYS A 503 -28.35 -8.39 10.56
C LYS A 503 -27.26 -7.46 10.10
N LYS A 504 -27.65 -6.31 9.54
CA LYS A 504 -26.76 -5.20 9.20
C LYS A 504 -26.98 -4.05 10.19
N ILE A 505 -25.90 -3.48 10.63
CA ILE A 505 -25.90 -2.32 11.52
C ILE A 505 -25.01 -1.24 10.90
N ASP A 506 -25.63 -0.12 10.55
CA ASP A 506 -24.90 1.09 10.17
C ASP A 506 -24.85 2.00 11.39
N MET A 507 -23.69 2.44 11.80
CA MET A 507 -23.53 3.29 12.97
C MET A 507 -22.49 4.39 12.75
N LYS A 508 -22.69 5.49 13.47
CA LYS A 508 -21.70 6.54 13.66
C LYS A 508 -21.22 6.52 15.09
N TYR A 509 -19.91 6.49 15.29
CA TYR A 509 -19.33 6.36 16.62
C TYR A 509 -17.95 7.02 16.72
N LEU A 510 -17.50 7.24 17.95
CA LEU A 510 -16.12 7.62 18.24
C LEU A 510 -15.23 6.37 18.15
N MET A 511 -14.38 6.32 17.15
CA MET A 511 -13.46 5.21 16.92
C MET A 511 -12.31 5.22 17.93
N ASP A 512 -11.76 4.05 18.22
CA ASP A 512 -10.50 3.87 18.94
C ASP A 512 -9.52 3.04 18.09
N LEU A 513 -9.50 1.74 18.23
CA LEU A 513 -8.60 0.85 17.50
C LEU A 513 -9.34 -0.10 16.54
N GLU A 514 -10.65 0.03 16.43
CA GLU A 514 -11.47 -0.79 15.55
C GLU A 514 -11.07 -0.59 14.09
N ARG A 515 -10.99 -1.70 13.33
CA ARG A 515 -10.66 -1.73 11.90
C ARG A 515 -11.66 -2.59 11.15
N VAL A 516 -11.73 -2.42 9.85
CA VAL A 516 -12.40 -3.40 8.98
C VAL A 516 -11.84 -4.79 9.22
N GLY A 517 -12.69 -5.79 9.10
CA GLY A 517 -12.30 -7.18 9.40
C GLY A 517 -12.34 -7.54 10.88
N ASN A 518 -12.49 -6.59 11.80
CA ASN A 518 -12.63 -6.92 13.20
C ASN A 518 -14.07 -7.34 13.54
N TRP A 519 -14.18 -8.38 14.37
CA TRP A 519 -15.39 -8.69 15.08
C TRP A 519 -15.47 -7.81 16.32
N ILE A 520 -16.61 -7.14 16.50
CA ILE A 520 -16.87 -6.23 17.62
C ILE A 520 -18.22 -6.53 18.26
N ASN A 521 -18.34 -6.21 19.53
CA ASN A 521 -19.62 -6.12 20.21
C ASN A 521 -20.14 -4.68 20.15
N ILE A 522 -21.41 -4.53 19.83
CA ILE A 522 -22.10 -3.24 19.81
C ILE A 522 -23.21 -3.28 20.86
N ASP A 523 -23.08 -2.47 21.92
CA ASP A 523 -24.07 -2.40 22.97
C ASP A 523 -25.26 -1.52 22.56
N SER A 524 -26.47 -1.98 22.84
CA SER A 524 -27.70 -1.23 22.66
C SER A 524 -28.09 -0.52 23.98
N ILE A 525 -28.78 0.59 23.85
CA ILE A 525 -29.38 1.32 24.99
C ILE A 525 -30.38 0.44 25.81
N ASN A 526 -30.89 -0.60 25.18
CA ASN A 526 -31.84 -1.55 25.82
C ASN A 526 -31.15 -2.74 26.51
N GLY A 527 -29.81 -2.70 26.66
CA GLY A 527 -29.02 -3.74 27.31
C GLY A 527 -28.71 -4.97 26.47
N ASN A 528 -29.13 -5.00 25.18
CA ASN A 528 -28.77 -6.08 24.27
C ASN A 528 -27.42 -5.77 23.59
N THR A 529 -26.62 -6.81 23.35
CA THR A 529 -25.36 -6.70 22.62
C THR A 529 -25.48 -7.41 21.27
N SER A 530 -25.00 -6.78 20.22
CA SER A 530 -24.85 -7.39 18.89
C SER A 530 -23.40 -7.70 18.63
N THR A 531 -23.10 -8.94 18.26
CA THR A 531 -21.75 -9.32 17.79
C THR A 531 -21.71 -9.18 16.28
N THR A 532 -20.82 -8.34 15.80
CA THR A 532 -20.77 -7.93 14.41
C THR A 532 -19.35 -7.87 13.88
N LEU A 533 -19.26 -7.99 12.58
CA LEU A 533 -18.07 -7.82 11.76
C LEU A 533 -18.13 -6.45 11.07
N ILE A 534 -17.08 -5.67 11.12
CA ILE A 534 -16.97 -4.41 10.38
C ILE A 534 -16.60 -4.75 8.93
N GLU A 535 -17.49 -4.44 7.98
CA GLU A 535 -17.27 -4.67 6.55
C GLU A 535 -16.75 -3.42 5.83
N GLU A 536 -17.21 -2.24 6.26
CA GLU A 536 -16.81 -0.95 5.69
C GLU A 536 -16.73 0.07 6.83
N GLN A 537 -15.75 0.96 6.74
CA GLN A 537 -15.58 2.01 7.73
C GLN A 537 -15.03 3.27 7.07
N THR A 538 -15.76 4.39 7.18
CA THR A 538 -15.28 5.71 6.76
C THR A 538 -14.89 6.51 8.00
N ILE A 539 -13.65 6.93 8.07
CA ILE A 539 -13.03 7.63 9.20
C ILE A 539 -12.78 9.08 8.81
N ASP A 540 -13.26 10.02 9.60
CA ASP A 540 -12.93 11.43 9.48
C ASP A 540 -11.70 11.72 10.35
N LEU A 541 -10.56 11.95 9.71
CA LEU A 541 -9.30 12.20 10.41
C LEU A 541 -9.17 13.63 10.95
N THR A 542 -10.02 14.56 10.51
CA THR A 542 -10.02 15.97 10.96
C THR A 542 -11.08 16.24 12.02
N GLY A 543 -12.10 15.38 12.11
CA GLY A 543 -13.29 15.57 12.95
C GLY A 543 -13.26 14.87 14.30
N GLY A 544 -12.10 14.47 14.84
CA GLY A 544 -12.00 13.82 16.15
C GLY A 544 -12.21 12.30 16.11
N PHE A 545 -11.81 11.64 15.03
CA PHE A 545 -11.91 10.20 14.78
C PHE A 545 -13.33 9.67 14.84
N ILE A 546 -14.20 10.38 14.18
CA ILE A 546 -15.57 9.95 14.01
C ILE A 546 -15.59 8.96 12.85
N SER A 547 -16.05 7.75 13.13
CA SER A 547 -16.23 6.72 12.13
C SER A 547 -17.70 6.47 11.81
N LYS A 548 -17.97 6.20 10.53
CA LYS A 548 -19.22 5.59 10.06
C LYS A 548 -18.89 4.15 9.66
N ALA A 549 -19.44 3.17 10.37
CA ALA A 549 -19.20 1.77 10.07
C ALA A 549 -20.46 1.06 9.58
N LYS A 550 -20.29 0.18 8.60
CA LYS A 550 -21.27 -0.82 8.18
C LYS A 550 -20.82 -2.17 8.72
N CYS A 551 -21.66 -2.76 9.53
CA CYS A 551 -21.37 -4.00 10.23
C CYS A 551 -22.40 -5.07 9.88
N ARG A 552 -21.95 -6.33 9.88
CA ARG A 552 -22.79 -7.50 9.67
C ARG A 552 -22.64 -8.45 10.83
N GLY A 553 -23.75 -9.01 11.34
CA GLY A 553 -23.66 -9.92 12.49
C GLY A 553 -24.99 -10.46 12.99
N TYR A 554 -25.01 -10.73 14.28
CA TYR A 554 -26.18 -11.27 14.98
C TYR A 554 -26.34 -10.59 16.36
N SER A 555 -27.55 -10.68 16.91
CA SER A 555 -27.80 -10.24 18.30
C SER A 555 -27.78 -11.41 19.23
N ILE A 556 -27.11 -11.24 20.37
CA ILE A 556 -27.29 -12.12 21.52
C ILE A 556 -28.44 -11.53 22.34
N VAL A 557 -29.58 -12.19 22.33
CA VAL A 557 -30.66 -11.87 23.25
C VAL A 557 -30.35 -12.61 24.54
N VAL A 558 -29.91 -11.89 25.56
CA VAL A 558 -29.86 -12.45 26.92
C VAL A 558 -31.30 -12.45 27.44
N THR A 559 -32.02 -13.53 27.21
CA THR A 559 -33.25 -13.77 27.95
C THR A 559 -32.85 -14.23 29.34
N ASP A 560 -33.47 -13.67 30.37
CA ASP A 560 -33.36 -14.22 31.72
C ASP A 560 -33.69 -15.71 31.67
N SER A 561 -32.68 -16.56 31.91
CA SER A 561 -32.83 -18.00 31.79
C SER A 561 -33.52 -18.51 33.02
N TYR A 562 -34.74 -18.95 32.86
CA TYR A 562 -35.44 -19.74 33.88
C TYR A 562 -35.07 -21.21 33.69
N TYR A 563 -34.44 -21.80 34.68
CA TYR A 563 -34.16 -23.24 34.72
C TYR A 563 -35.42 -24.00 35.06
N THR A 564 -35.93 -24.79 34.16
CA THR A 564 -37.01 -25.74 34.42
C THR A 564 -36.46 -27.16 34.35
N GLY A 565 -35.71 -27.59 35.35
CA GLY A 565 -35.17 -28.94 35.46
C GLY A 565 -33.65 -29.05 35.28
N THR A 566 -33.15 -30.26 35.14
CA THR A 566 -31.71 -30.57 35.06
C THR A 566 -31.07 -30.35 33.70
N GLU A 567 -31.82 -29.91 32.67
CA GLU A 567 -31.33 -29.64 31.32
C GLU A 567 -31.49 -28.17 30.94
N LEU A 568 -30.42 -27.60 30.46
CA LEU A 568 -30.29 -26.22 29.98
C LEU A 568 -30.95 -26.06 28.60
N TYR A 569 -32.25 -25.73 28.54
CA TYR A 569 -32.90 -25.58 27.22
C TYR A 569 -33.69 -24.30 26.99
N ALA A 570 -33.88 -23.49 27.98
CA ALA A 570 -34.52 -22.20 27.76
C ALA A 570 -33.57 -21.10 28.19
N GLY A 571 -33.07 -20.34 27.25
CA GLY A 571 -32.21 -19.19 27.51
C GLY A 571 -30.73 -19.40 27.18
N GLY A 572 -30.37 -20.45 26.52
CA GLY A 572 -29.17 -20.42 25.73
C GLY A 572 -29.32 -19.31 24.71
N GLY A 573 -28.38 -18.33 24.67
CA GLY A 573 -28.48 -17.20 23.76
C GLY A 573 -28.83 -17.67 22.36
N GLY A 574 -30.07 -17.43 21.95
CA GLY A 574 -30.49 -17.69 20.58
C GLY A 574 -29.87 -16.64 19.65
N ILE A 575 -29.28 -17.09 18.58
CA ILE A 575 -28.86 -16.20 17.49
C ILE A 575 -30.13 -15.82 16.74
N ILE A 576 -30.50 -14.55 16.78
CA ILE A 576 -31.60 -13.96 16.03
C ILE A 576 -31.02 -13.12 14.89
#